data_d5bcbb9d0c70e76321a85a8af7c885a9
#
_entry.id   d5bcbb9d0c70e76321a85a8af7c885a9
#
_cell.length_a   1.000
_cell.length_b   1.000
_cell.length_c   1.000
_cell.angle_alpha   90.00
_cell.angle_beta   90.00
_cell.angle_gamma   90.00
#
_symmetry.space_group_name_H-M   'P 1'
#
loop_
_entity.id
_entity.type
_entity.pdbx_description
1 polymer ?
#
loop_
_entity_poly.entity_id
_entity_poly.type
_entity_poly.pdbx_seq_one_letter_code
_entity_poly.pdbx_strand_id
1 'polypeptide(L)'
;MSALAWGASPPAYVFLHGMGQNAHTFDAVALDLAAPLVSVDLPGHGWSDAASDDMTSLGVVADALADGLDPLLDGPAILVGMSLGGLCAIALATRTPSWWRHVVLLDITPGITPDKAAGVLTFLDGPESFASPEEMVARAQALSPQRSAASLRRGVALNARQRVDGRWVWHHQAHATRLRPMFEAAQLWRDLAALPMPVSLVHGTRADSAVDDTDLRDFRTARPDDTVLAIEGAGHALQSETPTVVADYLASLLP
;
A
#
# COMPACT_ATOMS: atom_id res chain seq x y z
N MET A 1 -7.16 -0.90 15.14
CA MET A 1 -6.73 -1.32 13.80
C MET A 1 -7.75 -2.29 13.21
N SER A 2 -8.14 -2.16 11.95
CA SER A 2 -9.00 -3.09 11.21
C SER A 2 -8.17 -3.86 10.19
N ALA A 3 -8.54 -5.11 9.91
CA ALA A 3 -7.86 -5.93 8.90
C ALA A 3 -8.80 -6.99 8.33
N LEU A 4 -8.49 -7.45 7.12
CA LEU A 4 -9.12 -8.59 6.47
C LEU A 4 -8.17 -9.79 6.56
N ALA A 5 -8.67 -10.90 7.10
CA ALA A 5 -7.93 -12.16 7.15
C ALA A 5 -8.43 -13.12 6.06
N TRP A 6 -7.50 -13.74 5.35
CA TRP A 6 -7.75 -14.75 4.33
C TRP A 6 -7.06 -16.06 4.75
N GLY A 7 -7.79 -17.15 4.72
CA GLY A 7 -7.27 -18.46 5.09
C GLY A 7 -7.11 -18.66 6.58
N ALA A 8 -6.24 -19.60 6.96
CA ALA A 8 -5.98 -19.95 8.35
C ALA A 8 -4.90 -19.05 8.98
N SER A 9 -4.87 -18.96 10.30
CA SER A 9 -3.81 -18.34 11.09
C SER A 9 -2.70 -19.36 11.39
N PRO A 10 -1.41 -18.94 11.51
CA PRO A 10 -0.88 -17.59 11.35
C PRO A 10 -0.78 -17.16 9.88
N PRO A 11 -0.82 -15.84 9.59
CA PRO A 11 -0.67 -15.35 8.22
C PRO A 11 0.76 -15.54 7.71
N ALA A 12 0.90 -16.01 6.47
CA ALA A 12 2.18 -16.05 5.76
C ALA A 12 2.56 -14.69 5.18
N TYR A 13 1.56 -13.81 4.97
CA TYR A 13 1.74 -12.47 4.43
C TYR A 13 0.97 -11.43 5.22
N VAL A 14 1.55 -10.22 5.30
CA VAL A 14 0.89 -9.00 5.76
C VAL A 14 0.92 -7.97 4.65
N PHE A 15 -0.24 -7.44 4.26
CA PHE A 15 -0.38 -6.46 3.20
C PHE A 15 -0.74 -5.08 3.75
N LEU A 16 -0.02 -4.04 3.28
CA LEU A 16 -0.22 -2.64 3.59
C LEU A 16 -0.56 -1.86 2.32
N HIS A 17 -1.72 -1.26 2.26
CA HIS A 17 -2.24 -0.57 1.07
C HIS A 17 -1.68 0.85 0.88
N GLY A 18 -1.90 1.42 -0.31
CA GLY A 18 -1.53 2.79 -0.64
C GLY A 18 -2.48 3.86 -0.08
N MET A 19 -2.06 5.10 -0.17
CA MET A 19 -2.82 6.26 0.28
C MET A 19 -4.20 6.33 -0.40
N GLY A 20 -5.25 6.59 0.38
CA GLY A 20 -6.64 6.67 -0.12
C GLY A 20 -7.30 5.32 -0.44
N GLN A 21 -6.60 4.21 -0.24
CA GLN A 21 -7.10 2.86 -0.43
C GLN A 21 -7.59 2.24 0.91
N ASN A 22 -7.80 0.94 0.91
CA ASN A 22 -8.09 0.13 2.10
C ASN A 22 -7.64 -1.32 1.87
N ALA A 23 -7.85 -2.19 2.86
CA ALA A 23 -7.43 -3.60 2.84
C ALA A 23 -7.95 -4.37 1.61
N HIS A 24 -9.13 -4.02 1.07
CA HIS A 24 -9.72 -4.66 -0.10
C HIS A 24 -8.97 -4.42 -1.42
N THR A 25 -7.97 -3.53 -1.44
CA THR A 25 -7.18 -3.31 -2.66
C THR A 25 -6.41 -4.56 -3.10
N PHE A 26 -6.15 -5.47 -2.15
CA PHE A 26 -5.41 -6.71 -2.40
C PHE A 26 -6.30 -7.94 -2.63
N ASP A 27 -7.63 -7.81 -2.65
CA ASP A 27 -8.53 -8.98 -2.76
C ASP A 27 -8.25 -9.88 -3.98
N ALA A 28 -7.92 -9.28 -5.13
CA ALA A 28 -7.59 -10.05 -6.33
C ALA A 28 -6.28 -10.83 -6.16
N VAL A 29 -5.25 -10.18 -5.59
CA VAL A 29 -3.98 -10.84 -5.26
C VAL A 29 -4.20 -11.96 -4.22
N ALA A 30 -5.03 -11.71 -3.20
CA ALA A 30 -5.33 -12.69 -2.16
C ALA A 30 -6.02 -13.94 -2.70
N LEU A 31 -6.95 -13.77 -3.65
CA LEU A 31 -7.64 -14.87 -4.31
C LEU A 31 -6.69 -15.72 -5.17
N ASP A 32 -5.81 -15.08 -5.93
CA ASP A 32 -4.85 -15.77 -6.79
C ASP A 32 -3.73 -16.43 -5.97
N LEU A 33 -3.27 -15.78 -4.91
CA LEU A 33 -2.20 -16.27 -4.04
C LEU A 33 -2.63 -17.50 -3.21
N ALA A 34 -3.92 -17.59 -2.85
CA ALA A 34 -4.54 -18.69 -2.11
C ALA A 34 -3.76 -19.15 -0.86
N ALA A 35 -3.10 -18.23 -0.17
CA ALA A 35 -2.30 -18.46 1.02
C ALA A 35 -2.86 -17.67 2.22
N PRO A 36 -2.59 -18.08 3.47
CA PRO A 36 -2.99 -17.32 4.65
C PRO A 36 -2.36 -15.93 4.64
N LEU A 37 -3.16 -14.90 4.75
CA LEU A 37 -2.70 -13.51 4.77
C LEU A 37 -3.61 -12.61 5.61
N VAL A 38 -3.06 -11.47 5.99
CA VAL A 38 -3.76 -10.35 6.60
C VAL A 38 -3.52 -9.10 5.76
N SER A 39 -4.59 -8.44 5.32
CA SER A 39 -4.55 -7.14 4.68
C SER A 39 -5.08 -6.09 5.64
N VAL A 40 -4.27 -5.10 5.98
CA VAL A 40 -4.53 -4.12 7.05
C VAL A 40 -5.09 -2.83 6.46
N ASP A 41 -6.11 -2.28 7.11
CA ASP A 41 -6.51 -0.89 6.93
C ASP A 41 -5.54 0.01 7.70
N LEU A 42 -4.76 0.82 7.00
CA LEU A 42 -3.85 1.79 7.63
C LEU A 42 -4.64 2.78 8.51
N PRO A 43 -4.03 3.38 9.54
CA PRO A 43 -4.69 4.42 10.34
C PRO A 43 -5.33 5.51 9.46
N GLY A 44 -6.56 5.89 9.78
CA GLY A 44 -7.34 6.87 9.02
C GLY A 44 -7.89 6.36 7.67
N HIS A 45 -7.78 5.07 7.38
CA HIS A 45 -8.32 4.42 6.18
C HIS A 45 -9.24 3.27 6.54
N GLY A 46 -10.11 2.91 5.60
CA GLY A 46 -11.02 1.78 5.73
C GLY A 46 -11.84 1.83 7.02
N TRP A 47 -11.79 0.77 7.79
CA TRP A 47 -12.46 0.62 9.08
C TRP A 47 -11.52 0.76 10.29
N SER A 48 -10.25 1.12 10.05
CA SER A 48 -9.33 1.50 11.14
C SER A 48 -9.71 2.83 11.76
N ASP A 49 -9.34 2.99 13.03
CA ASP A 49 -9.55 4.23 13.76
C ASP A 49 -8.99 5.43 13.00
N ALA A 50 -9.57 6.59 13.28
CA ALA A 50 -9.07 7.85 12.78
C ALA A 50 -7.59 7.99 13.14
N ALA A 51 -6.79 8.44 12.17
CA ALA A 51 -5.44 8.87 12.51
C ALA A 51 -5.54 10.01 13.53
N SER A 52 -4.88 9.84 14.67
CA SER A 52 -4.77 10.91 15.65
C SER A 52 -3.92 12.05 15.10
N ASP A 53 -4.06 13.26 15.67
CA ASP A 53 -3.24 14.41 15.26
C ASP A 53 -1.73 14.17 15.46
N ASP A 54 -1.37 13.18 16.30
CA ASP A 54 0.00 12.74 16.55
C ASP A 54 0.58 11.83 15.45
N MET A 55 -0.25 11.29 14.56
CA MET A 55 0.20 10.45 13.43
C MET A 55 0.81 11.30 12.31
N THR A 56 1.85 12.05 12.65
CA THR A 56 2.55 12.98 11.74
C THR A 56 3.77 12.36 11.06
N SER A 57 4.17 11.15 11.45
CA SER A 57 5.35 10.47 10.92
C SER A 57 5.08 8.99 10.64
N LEU A 58 5.85 8.42 9.72
CA LEU A 58 5.83 6.97 9.44
C LEU A 58 6.21 6.14 10.67
N GLY A 59 7.01 6.73 11.56
CA GLY A 59 7.39 6.12 12.82
C GLY A 59 6.17 5.82 13.71
N VAL A 60 5.33 6.79 13.93
CA VAL A 60 4.10 6.63 14.75
C VAL A 60 3.13 5.65 14.09
N VAL A 61 3.01 5.68 12.76
CA VAL A 61 2.19 4.70 12.03
C VAL A 61 2.74 3.29 12.20
N ALA A 62 4.06 3.12 12.13
CA ALA A 62 4.71 1.82 12.31
C ALA A 62 4.51 1.27 13.74
N ASP A 63 4.55 2.12 14.76
CA ASP A 63 4.27 1.72 16.15
C ASP A 63 2.81 1.25 16.30
N ALA A 64 1.85 1.99 15.75
CA ALA A 64 0.43 1.58 15.76
C ALA A 64 0.17 0.28 14.97
N LEU A 65 0.89 0.07 13.86
CA LEU A 65 0.83 -1.18 13.10
C LEU A 65 1.43 -2.34 13.89
N ALA A 66 2.56 -2.12 14.57
CA ALA A 66 3.19 -3.13 15.40
C ALA A 66 2.25 -3.59 16.52
N ASP A 67 1.66 -2.65 17.28
CA ASP A 67 0.70 -2.96 18.33
C ASP A 67 -0.50 -3.78 17.84
N GLY A 68 -0.98 -3.46 16.64
CA GLY A 68 -2.13 -4.16 16.05
C GLY A 68 -1.81 -5.51 15.42
N LEU A 69 -0.57 -5.74 14.97
CA LEU A 69 -0.13 -6.97 14.30
C LEU A 69 0.45 -8.00 15.27
N ASP A 70 1.01 -7.57 16.40
CA ASP A 70 1.64 -8.46 17.39
C ASP A 70 0.76 -9.67 17.74
N PRO A 71 -0.55 -9.53 18.06
CA PRO A 71 -1.39 -10.66 18.42
C PRO A 71 -1.76 -11.57 17.22
N LEU A 72 -1.44 -11.19 15.99
CA LEU A 72 -1.80 -11.93 14.77
C LEU A 72 -0.64 -12.77 14.23
N LEU A 73 0.59 -12.44 14.60
CA LEU A 73 1.79 -13.07 14.07
C LEU A 73 2.34 -14.12 15.05
N ASP A 74 2.55 -15.33 14.51
CA ASP A 74 3.17 -16.44 15.23
C ASP A 74 4.34 -17.00 14.39
N GLY A 75 5.33 -16.15 14.17
CA GLY A 75 6.51 -16.44 13.35
C GLY A 75 6.69 -15.48 12.18
N PRO A 76 7.81 -15.57 11.47
CA PRO A 76 8.15 -14.62 10.41
C PRO A 76 7.22 -14.74 9.20
N ALA A 77 6.62 -13.61 8.81
CA ALA A 77 5.77 -13.45 7.62
C ALA A 77 6.51 -12.67 6.50
N ILE A 78 5.89 -12.59 5.33
CA ILE A 78 6.30 -11.69 4.24
C ILE A 78 5.48 -10.40 4.36
N LEU A 79 6.17 -9.26 4.47
CA LEU A 79 5.55 -7.94 4.53
C LEU A 79 5.50 -7.33 3.13
N VAL A 80 4.29 -7.02 2.66
CA VAL A 80 4.06 -6.46 1.33
C VAL A 80 3.44 -5.08 1.47
N GLY A 81 4.10 -4.07 0.93
CA GLY A 81 3.60 -2.70 1.00
C GLY A 81 3.50 -2.04 -0.37
N MET A 82 2.33 -1.47 -0.69
CA MET A 82 2.09 -0.71 -1.91
C MET A 82 2.12 0.79 -1.60
N SER A 83 2.93 1.56 -2.37
CA SER A 83 2.96 3.02 -2.24
C SER A 83 3.20 3.46 -0.77
N LEU A 84 2.30 4.26 -0.16
CA LEU A 84 2.38 4.60 1.26
C LEU A 84 2.59 3.37 2.16
N GLY A 85 1.89 2.26 1.88
CA GLY A 85 2.06 1.01 2.60
C GLY A 85 3.49 0.45 2.52
N GLY A 86 4.21 0.69 1.40
CA GLY A 86 5.61 0.31 1.27
C GLY A 86 6.55 1.15 2.14
N LEU A 87 6.29 2.47 2.25
CA LEU A 87 7.02 3.33 3.17
C LEU A 87 6.76 2.94 4.64
N CYS A 88 5.49 2.64 4.96
CA CYS A 88 5.12 2.09 6.28
C CYS A 88 5.80 0.74 6.54
N ALA A 89 5.92 -0.12 5.51
CA ALA A 89 6.58 -1.42 5.63
C ALA A 89 8.07 -1.28 5.98
N ILE A 90 8.80 -0.34 5.38
CA ILE A 90 10.20 -0.06 5.74
C ILE A 90 10.28 0.35 7.22
N ALA A 91 9.47 1.32 7.64
CA ALA A 91 9.46 1.81 9.02
C ALA A 91 9.07 0.72 10.03
N LEU A 92 8.09 -0.12 9.70
CA LEU A 92 7.65 -1.24 10.52
C LEU A 92 8.73 -2.34 10.61
N ALA A 93 9.33 -2.72 9.47
CA ALA A 93 10.37 -3.74 9.44
C ALA A 93 11.62 -3.34 10.23
N THR A 94 11.94 -2.05 10.26
CA THR A 94 13.03 -1.52 11.08
C THR A 94 12.76 -1.70 12.59
N ARG A 95 11.50 -1.60 13.03
CA ARG A 95 11.08 -1.75 14.43
C ARG A 95 10.94 -3.20 14.86
N THR A 96 10.48 -4.04 13.97
CA THR A 96 10.12 -5.44 14.23
C THR A 96 10.85 -6.41 13.28
N PRO A 97 12.20 -6.35 13.18
CA PRO A 97 12.92 -7.08 12.13
C PRO A 97 12.77 -8.60 12.22
N SER A 98 12.53 -9.16 13.40
CA SER A 98 12.34 -10.61 13.61
C SER A 98 10.97 -11.12 13.10
N TRP A 99 10.03 -10.24 12.80
CA TRP A 99 8.69 -10.61 12.32
C TRP A 99 8.67 -10.90 10.81
N TRP A 100 9.73 -10.53 10.09
CA TRP A 100 9.72 -10.56 8.63
C TRP A 100 10.83 -11.44 8.07
N ARG A 101 10.42 -12.34 7.20
CA ARG A 101 11.39 -13.14 6.38
C ARG A 101 11.74 -12.44 5.08
N HIS A 102 10.88 -11.50 4.62
CA HIS A 102 11.05 -10.76 3.37
C HIS A 102 10.19 -9.49 3.41
N VAL A 103 10.63 -8.42 2.78
CA VAL A 103 9.83 -7.21 2.53
C VAL A 103 9.67 -7.02 1.03
N VAL A 104 8.44 -6.80 0.56
CA VAL A 104 8.14 -6.52 -0.85
C VAL A 104 7.56 -5.13 -0.98
N LEU A 105 8.24 -4.28 -1.75
CA LEU A 105 7.81 -2.93 -2.07
C LEU A 105 7.14 -2.94 -3.45
N LEU A 106 5.85 -2.62 -3.50
CA LEU A 106 5.09 -2.53 -4.74
C LEU A 106 5.05 -1.09 -5.21
N ASP A 107 5.82 -0.81 -6.25
CA ASP A 107 5.92 0.44 -6.99
C ASP A 107 6.18 1.67 -6.11
N ILE A 108 7.13 1.55 -5.19
CA ILE A 108 7.53 2.63 -4.29
C ILE A 108 8.96 2.47 -3.82
N THR A 109 9.65 3.59 -3.64
CA THR A 109 10.92 3.72 -2.93
C THR A 109 10.87 4.94 -1.99
N PRO A 110 11.83 5.09 -1.07
CA PRO A 110 11.98 6.34 -0.32
C PRO A 110 12.25 7.59 -1.19
N GLY A 111 12.56 7.42 -2.47
CA GLY A 111 12.76 8.49 -3.46
C GLY A 111 11.46 9.12 -4.00
N ILE A 112 10.30 8.80 -3.41
CA ILE A 112 9.02 9.41 -3.81
C ILE A 112 9.05 10.93 -3.65
N THR A 113 8.57 11.65 -4.65
CA THR A 113 8.46 13.10 -4.66
C THR A 113 7.00 13.54 -4.86
N PRO A 114 6.66 14.83 -4.57
CA PRO A 114 5.33 15.36 -4.87
C PRO A 114 4.91 15.17 -6.33
N ASP A 115 5.84 15.32 -7.26
CA ASP A 115 5.56 15.15 -8.70
C ASP A 115 5.20 13.70 -9.04
N LYS A 116 5.94 12.73 -8.49
CA LYS A 116 5.62 11.30 -8.63
C LYS A 116 4.30 10.92 -7.97
N ALA A 117 3.91 11.61 -6.88
CA ALA A 117 2.66 11.42 -6.16
C ALA A 117 1.50 12.26 -6.72
N ALA A 118 1.70 13.07 -7.76
CA ALA A 118 0.73 14.06 -8.23
C ALA A 118 -0.66 13.47 -8.56
N GLY A 119 -0.71 12.27 -9.15
CA GLY A 119 -1.96 11.57 -9.46
C GLY A 119 -2.77 11.24 -8.20
N VAL A 120 -2.12 10.71 -7.17
CA VAL A 120 -2.74 10.37 -5.88
C VAL A 120 -3.17 11.65 -5.16
N LEU A 121 -2.32 12.68 -5.13
CA LEU A 121 -2.65 13.97 -4.51
C LEU A 121 -3.86 14.62 -5.19
N THR A 122 -3.93 14.60 -6.53
CA THR A 122 -5.10 15.08 -7.29
C THR A 122 -6.38 14.32 -6.96
N PHE A 123 -6.27 13.00 -6.72
CA PHE A 123 -7.42 12.20 -6.27
C PHE A 123 -7.90 12.64 -4.88
N LEU A 124 -6.99 12.81 -3.93
CA LEU A 124 -7.27 13.18 -2.54
C LEU A 124 -7.77 14.63 -2.38
N ASP A 125 -7.28 15.55 -3.20
CA ASP A 125 -7.74 16.95 -3.24
C ASP A 125 -9.10 17.12 -3.92
N GLY A 126 -9.81 16.02 -4.15
CA GLY A 126 -11.13 15.99 -4.73
C GLY A 126 -12.25 16.48 -3.80
N PRO A 127 -13.51 16.40 -4.29
CA PRO A 127 -14.67 16.75 -3.47
C PRO A 127 -14.71 15.95 -2.18
N GLU A 128 -15.06 16.61 -1.07
CA GLU A 128 -15.23 15.96 0.23
C GLU A 128 -16.43 14.99 0.26
N SER A 129 -17.41 15.19 -0.62
CA SER A 129 -18.61 14.35 -0.71
C SER A 129 -19.21 14.36 -2.11
N PHE A 130 -19.98 13.33 -2.42
CA PHE A 130 -20.60 13.07 -3.72
C PHE A 130 -22.10 12.85 -3.55
N ALA A 131 -22.88 13.09 -4.63
CA ALA A 131 -24.30 12.83 -4.62
C ALA A 131 -24.63 11.34 -4.71
N SER A 132 -23.77 10.55 -5.36
CA SER A 132 -23.97 9.11 -5.53
C SER A 132 -22.65 8.35 -5.71
N PRO A 133 -22.65 7.00 -5.58
CA PRO A 133 -21.51 6.16 -5.93
C PRO A 133 -21.10 6.27 -7.41
N GLU A 134 -22.07 6.52 -8.31
CA GLU A 134 -21.82 6.68 -9.75
C GLU A 134 -20.97 7.92 -10.02
N GLU A 135 -21.20 9.01 -9.29
CA GLU A 135 -20.36 10.22 -9.36
C GLU A 135 -18.93 9.93 -8.91
N MET A 136 -18.76 9.14 -7.84
CA MET A 136 -17.46 8.69 -7.37
C MET A 136 -16.75 7.82 -8.42
N VAL A 137 -17.47 6.89 -9.06
CA VAL A 137 -16.94 6.05 -10.15
C VAL A 137 -16.52 6.92 -11.34
N ALA A 138 -17.34 7.88 -11.75
CA ALA A 138 -17.03 8.77 -12.88
C ALA A 138 -15.75 9.57 -12.62
N ARG A 139 -15.57 10.10 -11.39
CA ARG A 139 -14.35 10.79 -11.00
C ARG A 139 -13.14 9.84 -11.00
N ALA A 140 -13.26 8.64 -10.44
CA ALA A 140 -12.18 7.66 -10.43
C ALA A 140 -11.79 7.23 -11.86
N GLN A 141 -12.76 7.10 -12.77
CA GLN A 141 -12.53 6.79 -14.18
C GLN A 141 -11.77 7.91 -14.90
N ALA A 142 -12.09 9.16 -14.61
CA ALA A 142 -11.40 10.32 -15.20
C ALA A 142 -9.92 10.37 -14.79
N LEU A 143 -9.59 9.93 -13.57
CA LEU A 143 -8.23 9.92 -13.03
C LEU A 143 -7.46 8.62 -13.33
N SER A 144 -8.16 7.56 -13.69
CA SER A 144 -7.58 6.25 -14.01
C SER A 144 -8.30 5.62 -15.21
N PRO A 145 -8.17 6.23 -16.41
CA PRO A 145 -8.93 5.81 -17.60
C PRO A 145 -8.59 4.39 -18.08
N GLN A 146 -7.42 3.87 -17.72
CA GLN A 146 -6.96 2.52 -18.05
C GLN A 146 -7.63 1.42 -17.21
N ARG A 147 -8.25 1.76 -16.06
CA ARG A 147 -8.92 0.78 -15.20
C ARG A 147 -10.31 0.44 -15.74
N SER A 148 -10.72 -0.83 -15.65
CA SER A 148 -12.06 -1.24 -16.04
C SER A 148 -13.13 -0.62 -15.14
N ALA A 149 -14.29 -0.29 -15.74
CA ALA A 149 -15.43 0.23 -14.99
C ALA A 149 -15.89 -0.73 -13.87
N ALA A 150 -15.75 -2.05 -14.06
CA ALA A 150 -16.07 -3.05 -13.04
C ALA A 150 -15.13 -2.94 -11.84
N SER A 151 -13.81 -2.84 -12.08
CA SER A 151 -12.81 -2.63 -11.03
C SER A 151 -13.07 -1.34 -10.23
N LEU A 152 -13.40 -0.24 -10.92
CA LEU A 152 -13.67 1.03 -10.26
C LEU A 152 -14.96 0.98 -9.43
N ARG A 153 -16.06 0.40 -9.97
CA ARG A 153 -17.30 0.22 -9.20
C ARG A 153 -17.07 -0.62 -7.94
N ARG A 154 -16.31 -1.71 -8.05
CA ARG A 154 -15.93 -2.53 -6.90
C ARG A 154 -15.12 -1.72 -5.87
N GLY A 155 -14.12 -0.96 -6.33
CA GLY A 155 -13.32 -0.10 -5.46
C GLY A 155 -14.17 0.94 -4.72
N VAL A 156 -15.12 1.58 -5.40
CA VAL A 156 -16.07 2.52 -4.78
C VAL A 156 -16.95 1.81 -3.76
N ALA A 157 -17.54 0.66 -4.12
CA ALA A 157 -18.44 -0.09 -3.23
C ALA A 157 -17.76 -0.53 -1.92
N LEU A 158 -16.45 -0.79 -1.96
CA LEU A 158 -15.67 -1.24 -0.81
C LEU A 158 -14.94 -0.10 -0.06
N ASN A 159 -14.89 1.11 -0.64
CA ASN A 159 -14.16 2.24 -0.06
C ASN A 159 -15.00 3.50 0.10
N ALA A 160 -16.31 3.40 -0.03
CA ALA A 160 -17.24 4.51 0.16
C ALA A 160 -18.31 4.18 1.19
N ARG A 161 -18.81 5.20 1.86
CA ARG A 161 -19.93 5.11 2.79
C ARG A 161 -20.89 6.27 2.61
N GLN A 162 -22.17 6.03 2.93
CA GLN A 162 -23.16 7.08 2.96
C GLN A 162 -23.21 7.73 4.34
N ARG A 163 -23.21 9.04 4.37
CA ARG A 163 -23.42 9.85 5.58
C ARG A 163 -24.90 9.96 5.92
N VAL A 164 -25.21 10.42 7.13
CA VAL A 164 -26.59 10.65 7.60
C VAL A 164 -27.34 11.72 6.78
N ASP A 165 -26.60 12.63 6.13
CA ASP A 165 -27.16 13.65 5.23
C ASP A 165 -27.44 13.13 3.80
N GLY A 166 -27.25 11.81 3.57
CA GLY A 166 -27.45 11.15 2.28
C GLY A 166 -26.28 11.29 1.30
N ARG A 167 -25.28 12.09 1.61
CA ARG A 167 -24.08 12.26 0.78
C ARG A 167 -23.14 11.07 0.93
N TRP A 168 -22.39 10.76 -0.13
CA TRP A 168 -21.38 9.72 -0.14
C TRP A 168 -19.98 10.30 0.07
N VAL A 169 -19.15 9.59 0.85
CA VAL A 169 -17.78 9.98 1.15
C VAL A 169 -16.86 8.75 1.05
N TRP A 170 -15.58 8.98 0.82
CA TRP A 170 -14.58 7.92 0.93
C TRP A 170 -14.39 7.51 2.39
N HIS A 171 -13.96 6.26 2.63
CA HIS A 171 -13.60 5.77 3.96
C HIS A 171 -12.29 6.36 4.49
N HIS A 172 -11.42 6.87 3.62
CA HIS A 172 -10.23 7.56 4.09
C HIS A 172 -10.57 8.97 4.58
N GLN A 173 -9.85 9.40 5.60
CA GLN A 173 -9.99 10.77 6.12
C GLN A 173 -8.97 11.69 5.42
N ALA A 174 -9.45 12.75 4.78
CA ALA A 174 -8.59 13.67 4.04
C ALA A 174 -7.46 14.29 4.88
N HIS A 175 -7.65 14.42 6.19
CA HIS A 175 -6.64 14.93 7.12
C HIS A 175 -5.60 13.88 7.50
N ALA A 176 -6.03 12.64 7.66
CA ALA A 176 -5.17 11.51 8.02
C ALA A 176 -4.27 11.06 6.87
N THR A 177 -4.72 11.28 5.62
CA THR A 177 -3.93 10.98 4.43
C THR A 177 -2.83 11.99 4.15
N ARG A 178 -2.78 13.11 4.88
CA ARG A 178 -1.69 14.10 4.79
C ARG A 178 -0.48 13.71 5.65
N LEU A 179 -0.26 12.42 5.86
CA LEU A 179 1.04 11.95 6.28
C LEU A 179 2.09 12.58 5.35
N ARG A 180 3.10 13.21 5.94
CA ARG A 180 4.17 13.83 5.18
C ARG A 180 5.36 12.86 5.05
N PRO A 181 5.19 11.66 4.42
CA PRO A 181 6.24 10.66 4.32
C PRO A 181 7.46 11.17 3.55
N MET A 182 7.26 12.20 2.73
CA MET A 182 8.30 12.78 1.87
C MET A 182 9.38 13.54 2.64
N PHE A 183 9.09 13.99 3.89
CA PHE A 183 10.10 14.70 4.69
C PHE A 183 11.10 13.77 5.38
N GLU A 184 10.85 12.45 5.38
CA GLU A 184 11.69 11.44 6.02
C GLU A 184 12.49 10.59 5.00
N ALA A 185 12.49 10.96 3.73
CA ALA A 185 13.07 10.14 2.65
C ALA A 185 14.52 9.71 2.93
N ALA A 186 15.37 10.62 3.38
CA ALA A 186 16.78 10.31 3.67
C ALA A 186 16.93 9.31 4.85
N GLN A 187 16.04 9.35 5.85
CA GLN A 187 16.03 8.38 6.93
C GLN A 187 15.55 7.03 6.42
N LEU A 188 14.46 6.99 5.64
CA LEU A 188 13.93 5.75 5.09
C LEU A 188 14.91 5.03 4.16
N TRP A 189 15.76 5.75 3.41
CA TRP A 189 16.85 5.14 2.63
C TRP A 189 17.86 4.44 3.53
N ARG A 190 18.23 5.05 4.67
CA ARG A 190 19.13 4.41 5.65
C ARG A 190 18.47 3.20 6.31
N ASP A 191 17.20 3.33 6.69
CA ASP A 191 16.41 2.25 7.28
C ASP A 191 16.30 1.07 6.32
N LEU A 192 15.95 1.32 5.06
CA LEU A 192 15.87 0.31 4.00
C LEU A 192 17.21 -0.41 3.82
N ALA A 193 18.32 0.35 3.74
CA ALA A 193 19.66 -0.24 3.59
C ALA A 193 20.06 -1.12 4.78
N ALA A 194 19.56 -0.83 5.98
CA ALA A 194 19.90 -1.53 7.22
C ALA A 194 19.01 -2.75 7.50
N LEU A 195 17.93 -2.98 6.74
CA LEU A 195 17.04 -4.13 6.96
C LEU A 195 17.81 -5.46 6.85
N PRO A 196 17.71 -6.36 7.84
CA PRO A 196 18.50 -7.60 7.85
C PRO A 196 17.92 -8.72 6.97
N MET A 197 16.65 -8.58 6.53
CA MET A 197 15.99 -9.54 5.65
C MET A 197 16.09 -9.10 4.18
N PRO A 198 15.90 -10.01 3.21
CA PRO A 198 15.79 -9.68 1.80
C PRO A 198 14.63 -8.68 1.54
N VAL A 199 14.85 -7.78 0.58
CA VAL A 199 13.85 -6.84 0.10
C VAL A 199 13.67 -7.01 -1.40
N SER A 200 12.44 -6.93 -1.88
CA SER A 200 12.17 -6.89 -3.32
C SER A 200 11.47 -5.60 -3.69
N LEU A 201 11.96 -4.98 -4.76
CA LEU A 201 11.27 -3.88 -5.43
C LEU A 201 10.58 -4.43 -6.68
N VAL A 202 9.25 -4.42 -6.68
CA VAL A 202 8.43 -4.75 -7.85
C VAL A 202 7.84 -3.44 -8.37
N HIS A 203 8.08 -3.12 -9.63
CA HIS A 203 7.64 -1.83 -10.20
C HIS A 203 7.03 -1.96 -11.59
N GLY A 204 6.19 -0.99 -11.96
CA GLY A 204 5.66 -0.87 -13.32
C GLY A 204 6.65 -0.20 -14.27
N THR A 205 6.46 -0.40 -15.57
CA THR A 205 7.30 0.25 -16.62
C THR A 205 6.57 1.40 -17.32
N ARG A 206 5.30 1.63 -16.98
CA ARG A 206 4.53 2.73 -17.56
C ARG A 206 4.88 4.07 -16.91
N ALA A 207 4.65 5.17 -17.63
CA ALA A 207 5.01 6.53 -17.19
C ALA A 207 4.31 7.01 -15.90
N ASP A 208 3.24 6.33 -15.45
CA ASP A 208 2.55 6.60 -14.19
C ASP A 208 3.02 5.69 -13.04
N SER A 209 4.11 4.93 -13.21
CA SER A 209 4.84 4.29 -12.12
C SER A 209 5.47 5.36 -11.21
N ALA A 210 5.47 5.11 -9.90
CA ALA A 210 6.13 5.98 -8.93
C ALA A 210 7.65 5.74 -8.83
N VAL A 211 8.15 4.72 -9.53
CA VAL A 211 9.56 4.32 -9.55
C VAL A 211 10.17 4.69 -10.89
N ASP A 212 11.16 5.56 -10.88
CA ASP A 212 11.93 5.95 -12.06
C ASP A 212 13.37 5.40 -12.05
N ASP A 213 14.16 5.72 -13.09
CA ASP A 213 15.55 5.27 -13.20
C ASP A 213 16.44 5.75 -12.04
N THR A 214 16.10 6.86 -11.41
CA THR A 214 16.85 7.36 -10.23
C THR A 214 16.56 6.46 -9.04
N ASP A 215 15.30 6.15 -8.79
CA ASP A 215 14.88 5.22 -7.74
C ASP A 215 15.53 3.85 -7.89
N LEU A 216 15.59 3.34 -9.14
CA LEU A 216 16.21 2.04 -9.43
C LEU A 216 17.72 2.04 -9.14
N ARG A 217 18.42 3.15 -9.47
CA ARG A 217 19.85 3.29 -9.13
C ARG A 217 20.07 3.38 -7.63
N ASP A 218 19.25 4.19 -6.94
CA ASP A 218 19.36 4.39 -5.50
C ASP A 218 19.01 3.10 -4.74
N PHE A 219 17.97 2.37 -5.18
CA PHE A 219 17.63 1.06 -4.60
C PHE A 219 18.78 0.06 -4.77
N ARG A 220 19.35 -0.08 -5.96
CA ARG A 220 20.48 -0.98 -6.20
C ARG A 220 21.75 -0.57 -5.43
N THR A 221 21.91 0.73 -5.13
CA THR A 221 22.99 1.22 -4.27
C THR A 221 22.78 0.83 -2.82
N ALA A 222 21.53 0.96 -2.32
CA ALA A 222 21.19 0.62 -0.95
C ALA A 222 21.09 -0.89 -0.72
N ARG A 223 20.66 -1.65 -1.74
CA ARG A 223 20.32 -3.08 -1.70
C ARG A 223 20.85 -3.80 -2.95
N PRO A 224 22.19 -3.94 -3.10
CA PRO A 224 22.82 -4.44 -4.34
C PRO A 224 22.47 -5.89 -4.69
N ASP A 225 22.22 -6.74 -3.68
CA ASP A 225 21.96 -8.17 -3.84
C ASP A 225 20.46 -8.51 -3.87
N ASP A 226 19.59 -7.51 -3.69
CA ASP A 226 18.16 -7.71 -3.61
C ASP A 226 17.46 -7.65 -4.97
N THR A 227 16.26 -8.24 -5.04
CA THR A 227 15.52 -8.39 -6.29
C THR A 227 14.86 -7.10 -6.74
N VAL A 228 15.03 -6.76 -8.02
CA VAL A 228 14.23 -5.76 -8.73
C VAL A 228 13.47 -6.44 -9.86
N LEU A 229 12.13 -6.41 -9.81
CA LEU A 229 11.25 -6.99 -10.81
C LEU A 229 10.44 -5.90 -11.51
N ALA A 230 10.64 -5.76 -12.82
CA ALA A 230 9.83 -4.89 -13.66
C ALA A 230 8.62 -5.64 -14.22
N ILE A 231 7.40 -5.05 -14.11
CA ILE A 231 6.19 -5.56 -14.75
C ILE A 231 5.89 -4.68 -15.96
N GLU A 232 6.09 -5.26 -17.13
CA GLU A 232 5.95 -4.55 -18.40
C GLU A 232 4.51 -4.06 -18.63
N GLY A 233 4.36 -2.78 -19.00
CA GLY A 233 3.08 -2.15 -19.29
C GLY A 233 2.20 -1.85 -18.07
N ALA A 234 2.64 -2.20 -16.85
CA ALA A 234 1.94 -1.86 -15.62
C ALA A 234 2.31 -0.45 -15.13
N GLY A 235 1.37 0.20 -14.45
CA GLY A 235 1.56 1.49 -13.80
C GLY A 235 1.67 1.35 -12.29
N HIS A 236 1.27 2.42 -11.56
CA HIS A 236 1.43 2.50 -10.11
C HIS A 236 0.62 1.48 -9.31
N ALA A 237 -0.55 1.05 -9.79
CA ALA A 237 -1.44 0.18 -9.02
C ALA A 237 -1.29 -1.31 -9.38
N LEU A 238 -0.09 -1.86 -9.23
CA LEU A 238 0.28 -3.24 -9.63
C LEU A 238 -0.70 -4.29 -9.14
N GLN A 239 -1.12 -4.22 -7.87
CA GLN A 239 -2.06 -5.15 -7.24
C GLN A 239 -3.46 -5.14 -7.87
N SER A 240 -3.80 -4.05 -8.58
CA SER A 240 -5.09 -3.91 -9.27
C SER A 240 -4.98 -4.11 -10.79
N GLU A 241 -3.83 -3.85 -11.37
CA GLU A 241 -3.58 -3.92 -12.81
C GLU A 241 -3.09 -5.30 -13.23
N THR A 242 -2.24 -5.91 -12.41
CA THR A 242 -1.59 -7.20 -12.69
C THR A 242 -1.62 -8.13 -11.47
N PRO A 243 -2.80 -8.38 -10.85
CA PRO A 243 -2.89 -9.12 -9.58
C PRO A 243 -2.27 -10.51 -9.65
N THR A 244 -2.47 -11.24 -10.75
CA THR A 244 -1.92 -12.59 -10.94
C THR A 244 -0.40 -12.57 -10.99
N VAL A 245 0.21 -11.61 -11.70
CA VAL A 245 1.68 -11.49 -11.77
C VAL A 245 2.26 -11.18 -10.39
N VAL A 246 1.59 -10.31 -9.62
CA VAL A 246 1.99 -10.00 -8.23
C VAL A 246 1.83 -11.25 -7.36
N ALA A 247 0.73 -12.00 -7.47
CA ALA A 247 0.48 -13.21 -6.70
C ALA A 247 1.51 -14.31 -7.02
N ASP A 248 1.82 -14.54 -8.29
CA ASP A 248 2.81 -15.52 -8.73
C ASP A 248 4.20 -15.20 -8.17
N TYR A 249 4.58 -13.92 -8.23
CA TYR A 249 5.84 -13.48 -7.62
C TYR A 249 5.86 -13.73 -6.11
N LEU A 250 4.81 -13.33 -5.39
CA LEU A 250 4.71 -13.54 -3.95
C LEU A 250 4.74 -15.04 -3.59
N ALA A 251 4.03 -15.89 -4.35
CA ALA A 251 4.03 -17.33 -4.14
C ALA A 251 5.44 -17.93 -4.27
N SER A 252 6.29 -17.38 -5.15
CA SER A 252 7.68 -17.83 -5.32
C SER A 252 8.59 -17.53 -4.12
N LEU A 253 8.16 -16.69 -3.20
CA LEU A 253 8.91 -16.33 -1.98
C LEU A 253 8.62 -17.26 -0.80
N LEU A 254 7.60 -18.12 -0.90
CA LEU A 254 7.36 -19.18 0.07
C LEU A 254 8.23 -20.41 -0.27
N PRO A 255 8.65 -21.17 0.76
CA PRO A 255 9.41 -22.40 0.57
C PRO A 255 8.60 -23.51 -0.10
#